data_793f597994788d4cd9102067dc7e1a33
#
_entry.id   793f597994788d4cd9102067dc7e1a33
#
_cell.length_a   1.000
_cell.length_b   1.000
_cell.length_c   1.000
_cell.angle_alpha   90.00
_cell.angle_beta   90.00
_cell.angle_gamma   90.00
#
_symmetry.space_group_name_H-M   'P 1'
#
loop_
_entity.id
_entity.type
_entity.pdbx_description
1 polymer ?
#
loop_
_entity_poly.entity_id
_entity_poly.type
_entity_poly.pdbx_seq_one_letter_code
_entity_poly.pdbx_strand_id
1 'polypeptide(L)'
;KAGQKCTAVRRIIVPENLIDEVEKSIAQRLGKTTIGDPAQEGVRMGALATKTQVDRVRENVDLLSKSQKIVFGDLDGFEVMGADKKLGSFFSPILFRNNDPFKKTDCHDIEAFGPVSTIMPYKEIEDAVELAKMGKGSLVSSIVTPDDKEAREYVVGAASMHGRILVLNKDCAKESTGH
;
A
#
# COMPACT_ATOMS: atom_id res chain seq x y z
N LYS A 1 -6.49 -10.62 -4.76
CA LYS A 1 -6.07 -11.09 -3.40
C LYS A 1 -6.38 -10.06 -2.31
N ALA A 2 -6.99 -8.92 -2.65
CA ALA A 2 -7.44 -7.89 -1.73
C ALA A 2 -6.38 -7.49 -0.66
N GLY A 3 -5.12 -7.32 -1.07
CA GLY A 3 -4.02 -6.98 -0.16
C GLY A 3 -3.56 -8.11 0.77
N GLN A 4 -4.22 -9.25 0.81
CA GLN A 4 -3.85 -10.41 1.61
C GLN A 4 -2.76 -11.25 0.92
N LYS A 5 -1.60 -10.65 0.79
CA LYS A 5 -0.38 -11.24 0.24
C LYS A 5 0.82 -10.67 0.99
N CYS A 6 1.76 -11.49 1.38
CA CYS A 6 2.97 -11.10 2.10
C CYS A 6 3.85 -10.08 1.36
N THR A 7 3.64 -9.90 0.06
CA THR A 7 4.32 -8.92 -0.79
C THR A 7 3.41 -7.77 -1.23
N ALA A 8 2.22 -7.61 -0.61
CA ALA A 8 1.35 -6.48 -0.92
C ALA A 8 1.96 -5.15 -0.44
N VAL A 9 1.80 -4.10 -1.25
CA VAL A 9 2.33 -2.77 -0.93
C VAL A 9 1.55 -2.19 0.25
N ARG A 10 2.23 -2.03 1.38
CA ARG A 10 1.70 -1.48 2.63
C ARG A 10 2.12 -0.02 2.84
N ARG A 11 3.38 0.30 2.52
CA ARG A 11 3.96 1.64 2.71
C ARG A 11 4.46 2.17 1.38
N ILE A 12 4.08 3.40 1.05
CA ILE A 12 4.41 4.08 -0.19
C ILE A 12 5.18 5.35 0.20
N ILE A 13 6.49 5.31 0.02
CA ILE A 13 7.44 6.34 0.43
C ILE A 13 7.75 7.18 -0.80
N VAL A 14 7.44 8.49 -0.78
CA VAL A 14 7.40 9.35 -1.97
C VAL A 14 8.18 10.64 -1.71
N PRO A 15 8.95 11.16 -2.67
CA PRO A 15 9.55 12.49 -2.54
C PRO A 15 8.51 13.55 -2.15
N GLU A 16 8.83 14.42 -1.19
CA GLU A 16 7.89 15.41 -0.63
C GLU A 16 7.27 16.29 -1.72
N ASN A 17 8.02 16.65 -2.75
CA ASN A 17 7.55 17.48 -3.86
C ASN A 17 6.60 16.75 -4.82
N LEU A 18 6.49 15.42 -4.77
CA LEU A 18 5.63 14.61 -5.64
C LEU A 18 4.44 13.99 -4.90
N ILE A 19 4.36 14.12 -3.57
CA ILE A 19 3.42 13.34 -2.77
C ILE A 19 1.96 13.58 -3.13
N ASP A 20 1.58 14.82 -3.42
CA ASP A 20 0.18 15.17 -3.75
C ASP A 20 -0.22 14.63 -5.13
N GLU A 21 0.69 14.65 -6.09
CA GLU A 21 0.45 14.10 -7.43
C GLU A 21 0.33 12.58 -7.38
N VAL A 22 1.23 11.92 -6.65
CA VAL A 22 1.23 10.46 -6.49
C VAL A 22 -0.01 10.01 -5.71
N GLU A 23 -0.38 10.70 -4.61
CA GLU A 23 -1.61 10.43 -3.86
C GLU A 23 -2.83 10.48 -4.78
N LYS A 24 -2.99 11.55 -5.55
CA LYS A 24 -4.09 11.72 -6.50
C LYS A 24 -4.13 10.61 -7.54
N SER A 25 -2.98 10.24 -8.09
CA SER A 25 -2.86 9.18 -9.10
C SER A 25 -3.24 7.81 -8.54
N ILE A 26 -2.80 7.50 -7.32
CA ILE A 26 -3.15 6.25 -6.62
C ILE A 26 -4.65 6.24 -6.32
N ALA A 27 -5.20 7.32 -5.75
CA ALA A 27 -6.63 7.42 -5.44
C ALA A 27 -7.50 7.23 -6.69
N GLN A 28 -7.15 7.84 -7.81
CA GLN A 28 -7.85 7.66 -9.09
C GLN A 28 -7.79 6.21 -9.57
N ARG A 29 -6.67 5.52 -9.39
CA ARG A 29 -6.53 4.12 -9.79
C ARG A 29 -7.31 3.20 -8.86
N LEU A 30 -7.26 3.42 -7.56
CA LEU A 30 -8.05 2.68 -6.57
C LEU A 30 -9.56 2.86 -6.79
N GLY A 31 -10.00 4.07 -7.16
CA GLY A 31 -11.40 4.37 -7.46
C GLY A 31 -11.96 3.62 -8.69
N LYS A 32 -11.09 3.08 -9.54
CA LYS A 32 -11.48 2.20 -10.67
C LYS A 32 -11.54 0.72 -10.27
N THR A 33 -11.24 0.38 -9.01
CA THR A 33 -11.23 -1.01 -8.55
C THR A 33 -12.64 -1.47 -8.23
N THR A 34 -13.19 -2.28 -9.11
CA THR A 34 -14.48 -2.95 -8.89
C THR A 34 -14.33 -4.08 -7.90
N ILE A 35 -15.21 -4.10 -6.89
CA ILE A 35 -15.22 -5.10 -5.81
C ILE A 35 -16.38 -6.06 -6.06
N GLY A 36 -16.19 -7.36 -5.90
CA GLY A 36 -17.30 -8.30 -6.08
C GLY A 36 -16.88 -9.75 -6.24
N ASP A 37 -17.79 -10.53 -6.83
CA ASP A 37 -17.56 -11.93 -7.18
C ASP A 37 -16.50 -12.01 -8.30
N PRO A 38 -15.36 -12.67 -8.07
CA PRO A 38 -14.30 -12.81 -9.08
C PRO A 38 -14.71 -13.54 -10.36
N ALA A 39 -15.83 -14.27 -10.32
CA ALA A 39 -16.40 -14.93 -11.51
C ALA A 39 -17.13 -13.94 -12.44
N GLN A 40 -17.46 -12.74 -11.97
CA GLN A 40 -18.09 -11.71 -12.78
C GLN A 40 -17.07 -10.96 -13.63
N GLU A 41 -17.39 -10.77 -14.90
CA GLU A 41 -16.56 -9.94 -15.77
C GLU A 41 -16.46 -8.50 -15.24
N GLY A 42 -15.25 -7.93 -15.28
CA GLY A 42 -14.98 -6.57 -14.80
C GLY A 42 -14.68 -6.44 -13.32
N VAL A 43 -14.87 -7.49 -12.51
CA VAL A 43 -14.44 -7.48 -11.10
C VAL A 43 -12.91 -7.55 -11.00
N ARG A 44 -12.31 -6.63 -10.28
CA ARG A 44 -10.86 -6.51 -10.08
C ARG A 44 -10.40 -6.98 -8.71
N MET A 45 -11.26 -6.91 -7.69
CA MET A 45 -10.92 -7.30 -6.34
C MET A 45 -12.06 -8.13 -5.73
N GLY A 46 -11.74 -9.34 -5.29
CA GLY A 46 -12.66 -10.21 -4.56
C GLY A 46 -12.69 -9.94 -3.06
N ALA A 47 -13.35 -10.82 -2.34
CA ALA A 47 -13.45 -10.79 -0.89
C ALA A 47 -12.10 -11.06 -0.19
N LEU A 48 -12.00 -10.66 1.07
CA LEU A 48 -11.01 -11.17 2.03
C LEU A 48 -11.28 -12.65 2.35
N ALA A 49 -10.31 -13.32 2.92
CA ALA A 49 -10.40 -14.76 3.17
C ALA A 49 -11.58 -15.15 4.09
N THR A 50 -11.88 -14.34 5.10
CA THR A 50 -12.95 -14.62 6.08
C THR A 50 -13.53 -13.32 6.66
N LYS A 51 -14.70 -13.42 7.31
CA LYS A 51 -15.30 -12.35 8.12
C LYS A 51 -14.35 -11.89 9.25
N THR A 52 -13.74 -12.81 9.94
CA THR A 52 -12.75 -12.49 10.98
C THR A 52 -11.58 -11.64 10.44
N GLN A 53 -11.19 -11.84 9.18
CA GLN A 53 -10.17 -10.98 8.56
C GLN A 53 -10.71 -9.58 8.28
N VAL A 54 -11.99 -9.44 7.91
CA VAL A 54 -12.63 -8.11 7.77
C VAL A 54 -12.58 -7.36 9.10
N ASP A 55 -12.94 -8.02 10.20
CA ASP A 55 -12.95 -7.42 11.54
C ASP A 55 -11.54 -6.96 11.94
N ARG A 56 -10.53 -7.81 11.75
CA ARG A 56 -9.11 -7.47 12.04
C ARG A 56 -8.61 -6.31 11.19
N VAL A 57 -8.96 -6.27 9.90
CA VAL A 57 -8.58 -5.14 9.04
C VAL A 57 -9.25 -3.85 9.51
N ARG A 58 -10.53 -3.89 9.93
CA ARG A 58 -11.22 -2.73 10.52
C ARG A 58 -10.53 -2.23 11.78
N GLU A 59 -10.23 -3.12 12.72
CA GLU A 59 -9.49 -2.78 13.96
C GLU A 59 -8.17 -2.10 13.64
N ASN A 60 -7.41 -2.61 12.67
CA ASN A 60 -6.13 -2.00 12.27
C ASN A 60 -6.32 -0.66 11.56
N VAL A 61 -7.37 -0.49 10.75
CA VAL A 61 -7.74 0.81 10.15
C VAL A 61 -8.09 1.82 11.24
N ASP A 62 -8.84 1.42 12.26
CA ASP A 62 -9.19 2.28 13.39
C ASP A 62 -7.94 2.69 14.20
N LEU A 63 -7.00 1.77 14.40
CA LEU A 63 -5.72 2.07 15.05
C LEU A 63 -4.90 3.07 14.23
N LEU A 64 -4.74 2.84 12.93
CA LEU A 64 -4.03 3.74 12.02
C LEU A 64 -4.68 5.12 11.94
N SER A 65 -6.00 5.21 12.00
CA SER A 65 -6.76 6.46 11.94
C SER A 65 -6.49 7.39 13.12
N LYS A 66 -5.93 6.90 14.22
CA LYS A 66 -5.56 7.73 15.40
C LYS A 66 -4.40 8.67 15.11
N SER A 67 -3.50 8.30 14.21
CA SER A 67 -2.30 9.07 13.88
C SER A 67 -2.23 9.53 12.42
N GLN A 68 -3.05 8.96 11.53
CA GLN A 68 -3.00 9.19 10.11
C GLN A 68 -4.39 9.55 9.55
N LYS A 69 -4.42 10.18 8.38
CA LYS A 69 -5.67 10.59 7.72
C LYS A 69 -5.99 9.64 6.57
N ILE A 70 -7.22 9.15 6.50
CA ILE A 70 -7.74 8.49 5.29
C ILE A 70 -7.90 9.57 4.21
N VAL A 71 -7.24 9.36 3.08
CA VAL A 71 -7.31 10.24 1.90
C VAL A 71 -8.07 9.62 0.74
N PHE A 72 -8.27 8.30 0.78
CA PHE A 72 -9.12 7.57 -0.16
C PHE A 72 -9.74 6.34 0.50
N GLY A 73 -10.98 6.05 0.11
CA GLY A 73 -11.74 4.88 0.52
C GLY A 73 -12.75 5.16 1.62
N ASP A 74 -13.73 4.28 1.72
CA ASP A 74 -14.78 4.32 2.72
C ASP A 74 -15.04 2.89 3.21
N LEU A 75 -15.11 2.71 4.52
CA LEU A 75 -15.27 1.39 5.14
C LEU A 75 -16.64 0.78 4.87
N ASP A 76 -17.64 1.60 4.64
CA ASP A 76 -19.03 1.16 4.49
C ASP A 76 -19.69 1.62 3.18
N GLY A 77 -19.22 2.72 2.57
CA GLY A 77 -19.79 3.36 1.39
C GLY A 77 -19.31 2.79 0.04
N PHE A 78 -19.09 1.48 -0.08
CA PHE A 78 -18.67 0.85 -1.34
C PHE A 78 -19.70 -0.16 -1.86
N GLU A 79 -19.72 -0.33 -3.19
CA GLU A 79 -20.61 -1.28 -3.88
C GLU A 79 -19.91 -2.63 -4.13
N VAL A 80 -20.71 -3.71 -4.18
CA VAL A 80 -20.25 -5.07 -4.45
C VAL A 80 -20.99 -5.61 -5.67
N MET A 81 -20.25 -6.03 -6.68
CA MET A 81 -20.80 -6.56 -7.93
C MET A 81 -20.97 -8.07 -7.86
N GLY A 82 -22.14 -8.56 -8.20
CA GLY A 82 -22.43 -9.99 -8.36
C GLY A 82 -22.45 -10.82 -7.08
N ALA A 83 -22.44 -10.17 -5.89
CA ALA A 83 -22.47 -10.86 -4.61
C ALA A 83 -23.21 -10.03 -3.54
N ASP A 84 -23.64 -10.69 -2.46
CA ASP A 84 -24.22 -10.01 -1.29
C ASP A 84 -23.12 -9.46 -0.39
N LYS A 85 -23.04 -8.13 -0.27
CA LYS A 85 -22.08 -7.43 0.57
C LYS A 85 -22.17 -7.85 2.05
N LYS A 86 -23.37 -8.13 2.57
CA LYS A 86 -23.58 -8.49 3.98
C LYS A 86 -23.13 -9.91 4.28
N LEU A 87 -23.30 -10.82 3.33
CA LEU A 87 -22.90 -12.21 3.46
C LEU A 87 -21.42 -12.42 3.13
N GLY A 88 -20.86 -11.64 2.21
CA GLY A 88 -19.45 -11.74 1.79
C GLY A 88 -18.48 -11.06 2.75
N SER A 89 -17.19 -11.37 2.59
CA SER A 89 -16.08 -10.77 3.37
C SER A 89 -15.42 -9.63 2.57
N PHE A 90 -16.21 -8.74 2.00
CA PHE A 90 -15.72 -7.66 1.16
C PHE A 90 -15.17 -6.49 1.97
N PHE A 91 -14.18 -5.80 1.40
CA PHE A 91 -13.54 -4.63 2.00
C PHE A 91 -13.15 -3.63 0.91
N SER A 92 -13.28 -2.34 1.21
CA SER A 92 -12.86 -1.27 0.29
C SER A 92 -11.36 -1.03 0.34
N PRO A 93 -10.70 -0.66 -0.76
CA PRO A 93 -9.35 -0.13 -0.70
C PRO A 93 -9.29 1.15 0.14
N ILE A 94 -8.33 1.21 1.06
CA ILE A 94 -8.09 2.37 1.93
C ILE A 94 -6.68 2.88 1.70
N LEU A 95 -6.55 4.18 1.45
CA LEU A 95 -5.28 4.88 1.41
C LEU A 95 -5.19 5.87 2.55
N PHE A 96 -4.20 5.71 3.41
CA PHE A 96 -3.83 6.68 4.43
C PHE A 96 -2.75 7.63 3.93
N ARG A 97 -2.72 8.83 4.51
CA ARG A 97 -1.58 9.76 4.42
C ARG A 97 -0.99 10.00 5.80
N ASN A 98 0.32 9.84 5.92
CA ASN A 98 1.11 10.16 7.08
C ASN A 98 2.13 11.25 6.73
N ASN A 99 1.94 12.48 7.21
CA ASN A 99 2.83 13.60 6.90
C ASN A 99 4.05 13.71 7.83
N ASP A 100 4.13 12.90 8.88
CA ASP A 100 5.26 12.88 9.82
C ASP A 100 5.63 11.43 10.17
N PRO A 101 6.15 10.66 9.19
CA PRO A 101 6.33 9.22 9.33
C PRO A 101 7.42 8.83 10.34
N PHE A 102 8.32 9.74 10.68
CA PHE A 102 9.34 9.49 11.71
C PHE A 102 8.81 9.60 13.14
N LYS A 103 7.74 10.38 13.36
CA LYS A 103 7.11 10.53 14.69
C LYS A 103 5.85 9.69 14.82
N LYS A 104 5.04 9.59 13.75
CA LYS A 104 3.81 8.81 13.71
C LYS A 104 4.11 7.43 13.14
N THR A 105 4.60 6.54 13.98
CA THR A 105 5.23 5.27 13.56
C THR A 105 4.26 4.12 13.35
N ASP A 106 2.98 4.27 13.67
CA ASP A 106 1.98 3.20 13.60
C ASP A 106 1.95 2.48 12.25
N CYS A 107 2.14 3.19 11.12
CA CYS A 107 2.18 2.59 9.78
C CYS A 107 3.39 1.67 9.54
N HIS A 108 4.41 1.75 10.37
CA HIS A 108 5.57 0.87 10.30
C HIS A 108 5.34 -0.42 11.09
N ASP A 109 4.60 -0.33 12.19
CA ASP A 109 4.38 -1.43 13.13
C ASP A 109 3.07 -2.20 12.83
N ILE A 110 1.99 -1.51 12.41
CA ILE A 110 0.69 -2.11 12.16
C ILE A 110 0.61 -2.61 10.70
N GLU A 111 0.40 -3.89 10.53
CA GLU A 111 0.08 -4.50 9.24
C GLU A 111 -1.40 -4.91 9.20
N ALA A 112 -2.21 -4.19 8.41
CA ALA A 112 -3.63 -4.47 8.30
C ALA A 112 -3.93 -5.82 7.62
N PHE A 113 -3.03 -6.30 6.75
CA PHE A 113 -3.18 -7.51 5.94
C PHE A 113 -4.48 -7.54 5.15
N GLY A 114 -4.75 -6.43 4.48
CA GLY A 114 -5.93 -6.14 3.67
C GLY A 114 -5.61 -5.10 2.61
N PRO A 115 -6.60 -4.55 1.89
CA PRO A 115 -6.41 -3.56 0.86
C PRO A 115 -6.16 -2.16 1.46
N VAL A 116 -5.16 -2.05 2.32
CA VAL A 116 -4.81 -0.85 3.10
C VAL A 116 -3.36 -0.49 2.87
N SER A 117 -3.11 0.77 2.50
CA SER A 117 -1.77 1.31 2.29
C SER A 117 -1.64 2.70 2.92
N THR A 118 -0.41 3.09 3.27
CA THR A 118 -0.09 4.44 3.75
C THR A 118 0.92 5.10 2.82
N ILE A 119 0.60 6.29 2.32
CA ILE A 119 1.53 7.16 1.60
C ILE A 119 2.20 8.13 2.57
N MET A 120 3.51 8.35 2.41
CA MET A 120 4.31 9.18 3.30
C MET A 120 5.44 9.89 2.56
N PRO A 121 5.79 11.14 2.94
CA PRO A 121 6.85 11.90 2.29
C PRO A 121 8.23 11.54 2.83
N TYR A 122 9.23 11.76 1.97
CA TYR A 122 10.64 11.88 2.35
C TYR A 122 11.27 13.10 1.66
N LYS A 123 12.38 13.61 2.19
CA LYS A 123 13.11 14.75 1.61
C LYS A 123 14.34 14.30 0.85
N GLU A 124 15.21 13.56 1.50
CA GLU A 124 16.46 13.03 0.92
C GLU A 124 16.37 11.50 0.82
N ILE A 125 17.14 10.90 -0.08
CA ILE A 125 17.12 9.44 -0.30
C ILE A 125 17.46 8.65 0.97
N GLU A 126 18.27 9.21 1.85
CA GLU A 126 18.61 8.65 3.15
C GLU A 126 17.38 8.52 4.06
N ASP A 127 16.46 9.49 4.02
CA ASP A 127 15.18 9.42 4.74
C ASP A 127 14.36 8.25 4.23
N ALA A 128 14.31 8.05 2.91
CA ALA A 128 13.57 6.93 2.32
C ALA A 128 14.16 5.57 2.76
N VAL A 129 15.48 5.47 2.86
CA VAL A 129 16.18 4.29 3.38
C VAL A 129 15.81 4.05 4.85
N GLU A 130 15.85 5.08 5.69
CA GLU A 130 15.50 4.94 7.11
C GLU A 130 14.02 4.59 7.29
N LEU A 131 13.10 5.22 6.56
CA LEU A 131 11.68 4.87 6.58
C LEU A 131 11.45 3.41 6.14
N ALA A 132 12.19 2.93 5.14
CA ALA A 132 12.12 1.54 4.73
C ALA A 132 12.54 0.59 5.87
N LYS A 133 13.62 0.91 6.58
CA LYS A 133 14.13 0.14 7.74
C LYS A 133 13.18 0.12 8.92
N MET A 134 12.40 1.18 9.14
CA MET A 134 11.40 1.24 10.24
C MET A 134 10.36 0.13 10.15
N GLY A 135 10.19 -0.54 9.02
CA GLY A 135 9.37 -1.76 8.89
C GLY A 135 9.98 -3.00 9.54
N LYS A 136 11.19 -2.92 10.11
CA LYS A 136 11.86 -3.97 10.89
C LYS A 136 12.01 -5.30 10.13
N GLY A 137 12.14 -5.22 8.83
CA GLY A 137 12.23 -6.35 7.92
C GLY A 137 10.96 -6.56 7.11
N SER A 138 11.10 -6.57 5.81
CA SER A 138 10.03 -6.83 4.85
C SER A 138 10.49 -7.84 3.81
N LEU A 139 9.58 -8.68 3.32
CA LEU A 139 9.93 -9.65 2.28
C LEU A 139 10.40 -8.96 1.00
N VAL A 140 9.75 -7.87 0.65
CA VAL A 140 10.04 -7.16 -0.59
C VAL A 140 9.98 -5.64 -0.43
N SER A 141 10.74 -4.97 -1.27
CA SER A 141 10.64 -3.54 -1.52
C SER A 141 10.78 -3.28 -3.01
N SER A 142 10.25 -2.16 -3.49
CA SER A 142 10.49 -1.67 -4.85
C SER A 142 10.96 -0.23 -4.79
N ILE A 143 11.94 0.12 -5.60
CA ILE A 143 12.28 1.51 -5.91
C ILE A 143 11.94 1.80 -7.36
N VAL A 144 11.29 2.93 -7.60
CA VAL A 144 10.92 3.42 -8.93
C VAL A 144 11.63 4.75 -9.14
N THR A 145 12.70 4.75 -9.91
CA THR A 145 13.49 5.95 -10.22
C THR A 145 14.18 5.80 -11.58
N PRO A 146 14.37 6.90 -12.34
CA PRO A 146 15.23 6.91 -13.51
C PRO A 146 16.72 7.10 -13.15
N ASP A 147 17.05 7.42 -11.90
CA ASP A 147 18.41 7.73 -11.45
C ASP A 147 19.09 6.49 -10.85
N ASP A 148 20.12 6.01 -11.52
CA ASP A 148 20.89 4.83 -11.08
C ASP A 148 21.64 5.07 -9.76
N LYS A 149 21.99 6.32 -9.44
CA LYS A 149 22.66 6.68 -8.19
C LYS A 149 21.69 6.53 -7.01
N GLU A 150 20.49 7.11 -7.12
CA GLU A 150 19.43 6.94 -6.13
C GLU A 150 19.05 5.46 -5.95
N ALA A 151 18.89 4.73 -7.08
CA ALA A 151 18.60 3.29 -7.02
C ALA A 151 19.68 2.54 -6.24
N ARG A 152 20.95 2.83 -6.49
CA ARG A 152 22.09 2.20 -5.80
C ARG A 152 22.12 2.57 -4.31
N GLU A 153 21.92 3.84 -3.97
CA GLU A 153 21.89 4.30 -2.57
C GLU A 153 20.80 3.60 -1.78
N TYR A 154 19.59 3.54 -2.34
CA TYR A 154 18.50 2.83 -1.72
C TYR A 154 18.78 1.34 -1.55
N VAL A 155 19.22 0.66 -2.61
CA VAL A 155 19.52 -0.78 -2.58
C VAL A 155 20.56 -1.11 -1.52
N VAL A 156 21.69 -0.38 -1.52
CA VAL A 156 22.76 -0.61 -0.54
C VAL A 156 22.28 -0.31 0.89
N GLY A 157 21.55 0.80 1.08
CA GLY A 157 21.08 1.22 2.39
C GLY A 157 20.00 0.31 2.98
N ALA A 158 19.09 -0.24 2.16
CA ALA A 158 17.94 -0.99 2.60
C ALA A 158 18.07 -2.52 2.47
N ALA A 159 19.13 -3.03 1.82
CA ALA A 159 19.29 -4.45 1.49
C ALA A 159 19.20 -5.39 2.70
N SER A 160 19.76 -5.00 3.84
CA SER A 160 19.75 -5.82 5.07
C SER A 160 18.36 -6.03 5.67
N MET A 161 17.37 -5.22 5.26
CA MET A 161 16.01 -5.22 5.82
C MET A 161 14.98 -5.83 4.86
N HIS A 162 15.38 -6.27 3.66
CA HIS A 162 14.46 -6.77 2.65
C HIS A 162 14.98 -8.08 2.04
N GLY A 163 14.09 -9.05 1.90
CA GLY A 163 14.43 -10.32 1.25
C GLY A 163 14.67 -10.16 -0.25
N ARG A 164 14.03 -9.17 -0.88
CA ARG A 164 14.18 -8.85 -2.29
C ARG A 164 13.91 -7.36 -2.54
N ILE A 165 14.70 -6.73 -3.37
CA ILE A 165 14.47 -5.35 -3.86
C ILE A 165 14.29 -5.39 -5.37
N LEU A 166 13.20 -4.81 -5.86
CA LEU A 166 12.94 -4.63 -7.28
C LEU A 166 13.25 -3.19 -7.66
N VAL A 167 14.14 -3.02 -8.63
CA VAL A 167 14.48 -1.71 -9.20
C VAL A 167 13.72 -1.53 -10.50
N LEU A 168 12.94 -0.47 -10.61
CA LEU A 168 12.10 -0.15 -11.75
C LEU A 168 12.41 1.24 -12.26
N ASN A 169 12.43 1.37 -13.57
CA ASN A 169 12.38 2.63 -14.29
C ASN A 169 11.28 2.58 -15.36
N LYS A 170 11.14 3.62 -16.14
CA LYS A 170 10.10 3.72 -17.17
C LYS A 170 10.29 2.67 -18.28
N ASP A 171 11.52 2.22 -18.54
CA ASP A 171 11.83 1.31 -19.65
C ASP A 171 11.46 -0.13 -19.30
N CYS A 172 11.67 -0.55 -18.05
CA CYS A 172 11.36 -1.91 -17.57
C CYS A 172 10.01 -2.03 -16.84
N ALA A 173 9.34 -0.93 -16.52
CA ALA A 173 8.09 -0.97 -15.73
C ALA A 173 6.95 -1.76 -16.39
N LYS A 174 6.91 -1.81 -17.73
CA LYS A 174 5.90 -2.58 -18.48
C LYS A 174 6.16 -4.09 -18.47
N GLU A 175 7.41 -4.49 -18.32
CA GLU A 175 7.83 -5.89 -18.31
C GLU A 175 7.78 -6.51 -16.92
N SER A 176 7.71 -5.67 -15.89
CA SER A 176 7.65 -6.11 -14.51
C SER A 176 6.31 -6.76 -14.19
N THR A 177 6.36 -8.00 -13.70
CA THR A 177 5.20 -8.69 -13.13
C THR A 177 4.93 -8.30 -11.67
N GLY A 178 5.74 -7.42 -11.09
CA GLY A 178 5.73 -7.09 -9.67
C GLY A 178 6.33 -8.20 -8.78
N HIS A 179 5.93 -8.20 -7.53
CA HIS A 179 6.38 -9.18 -6.54
C HIS A 179 5.42 -10.34 -6.36
#